data_759909e5dd9f870591a59451dd4127e5
#
_entry.id   759909e5dd9f870591a59451dd4127e5
#
_cell.length_a   1.000
_cell.length_b   1.000
_cell.length_c   1.000
_cell.angle_alpha   90.00
_cell.angle_beta   90.00
_cell.angle_gamma   90.00
#
_symmetry.space_group_name_H-M   'P 1'
#
loop_
_entity.id
_entity.type
_entity.pdbx_description
1 polymer ?
#
loop_
_entity_poly.entity_id
_entity_poly.type
_entity_poly.pdbx_seq_one_letter_code
_entity_poly.pdbx_strand_id
1 'polypeptide(L)'
;MVTESQCRYYISGEKFREDLRKPMPGGLNKFENIPKLRVVPAFTIQTLQKNTIVECPPKSGAFNERPPKLPTAFRRFYERGDFPISMEFDTYGYKIAWKVDIEKLDYHHYLPMFFDGLCETEHPYKFFARQGIEDMLAHGGNKILPVIPQLIIPIKSGLNHIMFICLVFFFT
;
A
#
# COMPACT_ATOMS: atom_id res chain seq x y z
N MET A 1 -4.96 -4.90 11.60
CA MET A 1 -5.29 -6.12 10.81
C MET A 1 -6.54 -6.75 11.42
N VAL A 2 -7.68 -6.61 10.78
CA VAL A 2 -8.86 -7.40 11.11
C VAL A 2 -8.61 -8.78 10.51
N THR A 3 -8.36 -9.78 11.36
CA THR A 3 -8.09 -11.14 10.92
C THR A 3 -9.32 -11.77 10.29
N GLU A 4 -9.15 -12.66 9.33
CA GLU A 4 -10.25 -13.43 8.68
C GLU A 4 -11.18 -14.10 9.70
N SER A 5 -10.69 -14.41 10.90
CA SER A 5 -11.47 -14.93 12.00
C SER A 5 -12.52 -13.95 12.54
N GLN A 6 -12.27 -12.63 12.47
CA GLN A 6 -13.25 -11.62 12.88
C GLN A 6 -14.38 -11.46 11.85
N CYS A 7 -14.09 -11.62 10.55
CA CYS A 7 -15.13 -11.68 9.53
C CYS A 7 -16.07 -12.90 9.70
N ARG A 8 -15.58 -14.04 10.21
CA ARG A 8 -16.42 -15.23 10.47
C ARG A 8 -17.49 -15.00 11.54
N TYR A 9 -17.25 -14.10 12.48
CA TYR A 9 -18.27 -13.74 13.48
C TYR A 9 -19.48 -13.04 12.84
N TYR A 10 -19.29 -12.30 11.75
CA TYR A 10 -20.37 -11.65 11.01
C TYR A 10 -21.13 -12.61 10.09
N ILE A 11 -20.47 -13.67 9.59
CA ILE A 11 -21.10 -14.72 8.76
C ILE A 11 -21.94 -15.68 9.61
N SER A 12 -21.63 -15.80 10.91
CA SER A 12 -22.45 -16.65 11.82
C SER A 12 -23.89 -16.14 11.96
N GLY A 13 -24.14 -14.86 11.65
CA GLY A 13 -25.47 -14.29 11.60
C GLY A 13 -26.37 -14.90 10.52
N GLU A 14 -25.81 -15.40 9.40
CA GLU A 14 -26.61 -16.09 8.37
C GLU A 14 -27.00 -17.50 8.82
N LYS A 15 -26.08 -18.24 9.44
CA LYS A 15 -26.36 -19.54 10.01
C LYS A 15 -27.42 -19.46 11.13
N PHE A 16 -27.34 -18.43 11.95
CA PHE A 16 -28.33 -18.16 12.99
C PHE A 16 -29.70 -17.79 12.37
N ARG A 17 -29.74 -17.15 11.21
CA ARG A 17 -30.99 -16.88 10.46
C ARG A 17 -31.61 -18.14 9.85
N GLU A 18 -30.81 -19.10 9.39
CA GLU A 18 -31.29 -20.36 8.83
C GLU A 18 -31.87 -21.26 9.93
N ASP A 19 -31.25 -21.29 11.10
CA ASP A 19 -31.74 -22.07 12.23
C ASP A 19 -33.05 -21.51 12.81
N LEU A 20 -33.26 -20.19 12.73
CA LEU A 20 -34.53 -19.53 13.11
C LEU A 20 -35.67 -19.76 12.09
N ARG A 21 -35.37 -20.17 10.86
CA ARG A 21 -36.37 -20.47 9.81
C ARG A 21 -36.87 -21.90 9.83
N LYS A 22 -36.23 -22.79 10.60
CA LYS A 22 -36.73 -24.18 10.74
C LYS A 22 -38.02 -24.18 11.55
N PRO A 23 -39.15 -24.67 10.99
CA PRO A 23 -40.39 -24.76 11.74
C PRO A 23 -40.21 -25.75 12.88
N MET A 24 -40.41 -25.28 14.12
CA MET A 24 -40.47 -26.16 15.28
C MET A 24 -41.73 -27.02 15.18
N PRO A 25 -41.64 -28.32 15.38
CA PRO A 25 -42.82 -29.18 15.38
C PRO A 25 -43.66 -28.89 16.63
N GLY A 26 -44.83 -28.29 16.41
CA GLY A 26 -45.89 -28.16 17.40
C GLY A 26 -45.83 -26.88 18.25
N GLY A 27 -46.53 -25.85 17.87
CA GLY A 27 -46.88 -24.82 18.81
C GLY A 27 -47.00 -23.42 18.26
N LEU A 28 -48.18 -22.91 18.31
CA LEU A 28 -48.59 -21.50 18.42
C LEU A 28 -47.80 -20.43 17.67
N ASN A 29 -48.48 -19.81 16.71
CA ASN A 29 -48.09 -18.63 15.94
C ASN A 29 -47.79 -17.39 16.83
N LYS A 30 -46.74 -17.46 17.64
CA LYS A 30 -46.30 -16.37 18.52
C LYS A 30 -45.08 -15.61 18.02
N PHE A 31 -44.70 -15.80 16.74
CA PHE A 31 -43.49 -15.20 16.15
C PHE A 31 -43.73 -14.02 15.20
N GLU A 32 -44.88 -13.35 15.31
CA GLU A 32 -45.16 -12.17 14.45
C GLU A 32 -44.34 -10.92 14.79
N ASN A 33 -43.56 -10.91 15.88
CA ASN A 33 -42.80 -9.73 16.31
C ASN A 33 -41.27 -9.99 16.45
N ILE A 34 -40.70 -10.79 15.55
CA ILE A 34 -39.21 -10.82 15.47
C ILE A 34 -38.76 -9.51 14.86
N PRO A 35 -38.05 -8.65 15.60
CA PRO A 35 -37.56 -7.38 15.05
C PRO A 35 -36.69 -7.67 13.83
N LYS A 36 -37.09 -7.14 12.67
CA LYS A 36 -36.29 -7.28 11.44
C LYS A 36 -34.91 -6.67 11.69
N LEU A 37 -33.88 -7.50 11.69
CA LEU A 37 -32.49 -7.05 11.78
C LEU A 37 -32.17 -6.12 10.63
N ARG A 38 -31.74 -4.92 10.95
CA ARG A 38 -31.39 -3.89 9.97
C ARG A 38 -29.94 -4.00 9.60
N VAL A 39 -29.64 -4.15 8.31
CA VAL A 39 -28.25 -4.14 7.80
C VAL A 39 -27.81 -2.68 7.66
N VAL A 40 -26.68 -2.36 8.25
CA VAL A 40 -26.10 -1.00 8.21
C VAL A 40 -24.66 -1.05 7.74
N PRO A 41 -24.20 -0.03 6.99
CA PRO A 41 -22.81 0.05 6.56
C PRO A 41 -21.85 0.15 7.75
N ALA A 42 -20.62 -0.39 7.57
CA ALA A 42 -19.56 -0.22 8.55
C ALA A 42 -19.23 1.26 8.79
N PHE A 43 -18.74 1.57 9.99
CA PHE A 43 -18.29 2.92 10.39
C PHE A 43 -19.38 4.02 10.43
N THR A 44 -20.64 3.64 10.50
CA THR A 44 -21.75 4.59 10.72
C THR A 44 -22.18 4.61 12.19
N ILE A 45 -22.75 5.72 12.65
CA ILE A 45 -23.29 5.85 14.02
C ILE A 45 -24.37 4.79 14.27
N GLN A 46 -25.05 4.35 13.23
CA GLN A 46 -26.10 3.32 13.30
C GLN A 46 -25.58 1.95 13.71
N THR A 47 -24.27 1.68 13.59
CA THR A 47 -23.66 0.42 14.02
C THR A 47 -23.76 0.18 15.52
N LEU A 48 -23.97 1.24 16.31
CA LEU A 48 -24.12 1.19 17.77
C LEU A 48 -25.57 0.88 18.21
N GLN A 49 -26.52 0.84 17.28
CA GLN A 49 -27.92 0.58 17.61
C GLN A 49 -28.15 -0.92 17.81
N LYS A 50 -29.10 -1.23 18.72
CA LYS A 50 -29.54 -2.60 18.93
C LYS A 50 -30.28 -3.13 17.68
N ASN A 51 -30.21 -4.43 17.45
CA ASN A 51 -30.85 -5.13 16.32
C ASN A 51 -30.32 -4.70 14.94
N THR A 52 -29.05 -4.29 14.86
CA THR A 52 -28.36 -4.01 13.60
C THR A 52 -27.34 -5.08 13.28
N ILE A 53 -27.20 -5.41 12.00
CA ILE A 53 -26.09 -6.20 11.46
C ILE A 53 -25.19 -5.24 10.71
N VAL A 54 -23.94 -5.19 11.07
CA VAL A 54 -22.95 -4.35 10.43
C VAL A 54 -22.36 -5.09 9.23
N GLU A 55 -22.41 -4.47 8.04
CA GLU A 55 -21.68 -4.99 6.88
C GLU A 55 -20.16 -4.95 7.13
N CYS A 56 -19.46 -5.93 6.56
CA CYS A 56 -18.00 -5.88 6.57
C CYS A 56 -17.51 -4.61 5.85
N PRO A 57 -16.46 -3.94 6.38
CA PRO A 57 -15.90 -2.78 5.71
C PRO A 57 -15.44 -3.16 4.30
N PRO A 58 -15.60 -2.26 3.30
CA PRO A 58 -15.14 -2.52 1.95
C PRO A 58 -13.63 -2.78 1.95
N LYS A 59 -13.18 -3.71 1.11
CA LYS A 59 -11.76 -3.96 0.93
C LYS A 59 -11.10 -2.70 0.39
N SER A 60 -10.20 -2.12 1.14
CA SER A 60 -9.53 -0.86 0.76
C SER A 60 -8.62 -0.99 -0.48
N GLY A 61 -8.18 -2.20 -0.79
CA GLY A 61 -7.20 -2.45 -1.84
C GLY A 61 -5.86 -1.75 -1.58
N ALA A 62 -5.61 -1.36 -0.31
CA ALA A 62 -4.41 -0.63 0.06
C ALA A 62 -3.12 -1.42 -0.23
N PHE A 63 -3.21 -2.73 -0.41
CA PHE A 63 -2.07 -3.59 -0.73
C PHE A 63 -1.87 -3.87 -2.23
N ASN A 64 -2.68 -3.32 -3.09
CA ASN A 64 -2.53 -3.51 -4.52
C ASN A 64 -1.66 -2.39 -5.10
N GLU A 65 -0.54 -2.76 -5.71
CA GLU A 65 0.29 -1.81 -6.46
C GLU A 65 -0.53 -1.26 -7.63
N ARG A 66 -0.51 0.06 -7.79
CA ARG A 66 -1.15 0.75 -8.91
C ARG A 66 -0.08 1.39 -9.77
N PRO A 67 0.00 1.03 -11.07
CA PRO A 67 0.94 1.67 -11.96
C PRO A 67 0.64 3.18 -12.07
N PRO A 68 1.65 4.02 -12.25
CA PRO A 68 1.45 5.44 -12.48
C PRO A 68 0.67 5.65 -13.79
N LYS A 69 -0.20 6.65 -13.82
CA LYS A 69 -0.98 6.99 -15.01
C LYS A 69 -0.14 7.53 -16.16
N LEU A 70 0.98 8.14 -15.85
CA LEU A 70 1.94 8.72 -16.79
C LEU A 70 3.34 8.26 -16.41
N PRO A 71 4.27 8.14 -17.39
CA PRO A 71 5.65 7.80 -17.11
C PRO A 71 6.25 8.83 -16.14
N THR A 72 6.90 8.35 -15.10
CA THR A 72 7.54 9.18 -14.08
C THR A 72 8.70 9.98 -14.68
N ALA A 73 9.14 11.03 -13.98
CA ALA A 73 10.34 11.74 -14.39
C ALA A 73 11.55 10.79 -14.37
N PHE A 74 11.65 9.92 -13.37
CA PHE A 74 12.69 8.89 -13.29
C PHE A 74 12.78 8.05 -14.57
N ARG A 75 11.67 7.49 -15.05
CA ARG A 75 11.64 6.67 -16.26
C ARG A 75 12.14 7.43 -17.47
N ARG A 76 11.69 8.66 -17.67
CA ARG A 76 12.11 9.51 -18.79
C ARG A 76 13.61 9.83 -18.76
N PHE A 77 14.17 10.12 -17.59
CA PHE A 77 15.60 10.37 -17.42
C PHE A 77 16.43 9.10 -17.62
N TYR A 78 15.93 7.95 -17.16
CA TYR A 78 16.58 6.67 -17.37
C TYR A 78 16.64 6.30 -18.87
N GLU A 79 15.52 6.42 -19.58
CA GLU A 79 15.43 6.12 -21.02
C GLU A 79 16.33 7.04 -21.87
N ARG A 80 16.57 8.27 -21.45
CA ARG A 80 17.52 9.18 -22.07
C ARG A 80 18.99 8.88 -21.76
N GLY A 81 19.23 8.06 -20.73
CA GLY A 81 20.59 7.73 -20.29
C GLY A 81 21.25 8.78 -19.40
N ASP A 82 20.48 9.69 -18.80
CA ASP A 82 20.99 10.79 -17.97
C ASP A 82 21.46 10.32 -16.59
N PHE A 83 21.10 9.11 -16.19
CA PHE A 83 21.55 8.55 -14.91
C PHE A 83 22.94 7.92 -15.01
N PRO A 84 23.83 8.21 -14.07
CA PRO A 84 25.17 7.60 -14.02
C PRO A 84 25.11 6.19 -13.41
N ILE A 85 24.16 5.37 -13.85
CA ILE A 85 23.96 4.00 -13.39
C ILE A 85 23.95 3.02 -14.56
N SER A 86 24.36 1.80 -14.30
CA SER A 86 24.20 0.65 -15.22
C SER A 86 23.76 -0.59 -14.43
N MET A 87 23.20 -1.53 -15.16
CA MET A 87 22.83 -2.82 -14.58
C MET A 87 24.01 -3.78 -14.73
N GLU A 88 24.41 -4.39 -13.64
CA GLU A 88 25.36 -5.48 -13.62
C GLU A 88 24.69 -6.75 -13.10
N PHE A 89 25.18 -7.88 -13.61
CA PHE A 89 24.79 -9.19 -13.11
C PHE A 89 25.91 -9.71 -12.20
N ASP A 90 25.55 -9.98 -10.97
CA ASP A 90 26.44 -10.67 -10.04
C ASP A 90 25.88 -12.08 -9.75
N THR A 91 26.68 -12.91 -9.07
CA THR A 91 26.35 -14.28 -8.66
C THR A 91 25.04 -14.35 -7.84
N TYR A 92 24.68 -13.26 -7.19
CA TYR A 92 23.49 -13.12 -6.34
C TYR A 92 22.30 -12.41 -7.01
N GLY A 93 22.45 -11.96 -8.28
CA GLY A 93 21.39 -11.32 -9.02
C GLY A 93 21.76 -9.96 -9.63
N TYR A 94 20.74 -9.12 -9.84
CA TYR A 94 20.93 -7.79 -10.40
C TYR A 94 21.52 -6.83 -9.36
N LYS A 95 22.52 -6.05 -9.79
CA LYS A 95 23.16 -5.02 -8.99
C LYS A 95 23.25 -3.71 -9.77
N ILE A 96 23.20 -2.59 -9.06
CA ILE A 96 23.49 -1.28 -9.65
C ILE A 96 25.00 -1.07 -9.67
N ALA A 97 25.52 -0.74 -10.85
CA ALA A 97 26.87 -0.21 -10.98
C ALA A 97 26.80 1.31 -11.17
N TRP A 98 27.36 2.03 -10.23
CA TRP A 98 27.48 3.48 -10.30
C TRP A 98 28.70 3.85 -11.15
N LYS A 99 28.49 4.68 -12.17
CA LYS A 99 29.59 5.19 -13.04
C LYS A 99 30.37 6.33 -12.40
N VAL A 100 29.84 6.90 -11.33
CA VAL A 100 30.41 8.02 -10.57
C VAL A 100 30.31 7.68 -9.09
N ASP A 101 31.26 8.14 -8.30
CA ASP A 101 31.20 8.00 -6.85
C ASP A 101 29.90 8.60 -6.28
N ILE A 102 29.14 7.83 -5.52
CA ILE A 102 27.84 8.24 -4.99
C ILE A 102 27.96 9.52 -4.15
N GLU A 103 29.05 9.64 -3.41
CA GLU A 103 29.32 10.82 -2.58
C GLU A 103 29.52 12.11 -3.40
N LYS A 104 29.92 12.00 -4.67
CA LYS A 104 30.13 13.16 -5.57
C LYS A 104 28.90 13.58 -6.33
N LEU A 105 27.81 12.80 -6.25
CA LEU A 105 26.56 13.11 -6.94
C LEU A 105 25.90 14.38 -6.39
N ASP A 106 25.15 15.05 -7.26
CA ASP A 106 24.26 16.14 -6.86
C ASP A 106 22.97 15.57 -6.27
N TYR A 107 22.91 15.52 -4.94
CA TYR A 107 21.77 15.01 -4.19
C TYR A 107 20.50 15.82 -4.42
N HIS A 108 20.61 17.14 -4.63
CA HIS A 108 19.44 17.99 -4.91
C HIS A 108 18.76 17.62 -6.23
N HIS A 109 19.52 17.12 -7.19
CA HIS A 109 18.99 16.73 -8.48
C HIS A 109 18.55 15.26 -8.50
N TYR A 110 19.45 14.35 -8.10
CA TYR A 110 19.21 12.91 -8.28
C TYR A 110 18.26 12.31 -7.25
N LEU A 111 18.39 12.68 -5.98
CA LEU A 111 17.61 12.03 -4.92
C LEU A 111 16.09 12.21 -5.11
N PRO A 112 15.54 13.42 -5.40
CA PRO A 112 14.11 13.57 -5.68
C PRO A 112 13.63 12.77 -6.88
N MET A 113 14.46 12.63 -7.92
CA MET A 113 14.11 11.84 -9.11
C MET A 113 14.02 10.35 -8.79
N PHE A 114 14.96 9.82 -8.00
CA PHE A 114 14.90 8.43 -7.56
C PHE A 114 13.65 8.17 -6.71
N PHE A 115 13.27 9.11 -5.85
CA PHE A 115 12.03 9.01 -5.08
C PHE A 115 10.77 9.06 -5.96
N ASP A 116 10.76 9.84 -7.06
CA ASP A 116 9.68 9.80 -8.04
C ASP A 116 9.57 8.43 -8.72
N GLY A 117 10.71 7.77 -8.93
CA GLY A 117 10.79 6.40 -9.47
C GLY A 117 10.19 5.31 -8.58
N LEU A 118 9.92 5.60 -7.29
CA LEU A 118 9.23 4.65 -6.42
C LEU A 118 7.80 4.33 -6.87
N CYS A 119 7.21 5.20 -7.68
CA CYS A 119 5.89 4.98 -8.30
C CYS A 119 5.92 3.91 -9.40
N GLU A 120 7.10 3.56 -9.92
CA GLU A 120 7.22 2.57 -11.00
C GLU A 120 6.98 1.15 -10.49
N THR A 121 6.23 0.39 -11.27
CA THR A 121 5.92 -1.02 -10.98
C THR A 121 6.69 -1.97 -11.88
N GLU A 122 7.19 -1.48 -13.01
CA GLU A 122 7.86 -2.27 -14.03
C GLU A 122 9.37 -2.44 -13.73
N HIS A 123 9.89 -3.62 -14.04
CA HIS A 123 11.32 -3.87 -14.08
C HIS A 123 11.89 -3.31 -15.40
N PRO A 124 13.08 -2.65 -15.42
CA PRO A 124 14.05 -2.52 -14.34
C PRO A 124 13.88 -1.25 -13.47
N TYR A 125 12.95 -0.37 -13.81
CA TYR A 125 12.79 0.94 -13.16
C TYR A 125 12.54 0.83 -11.66
N LYS A 126 11.65 -0.07 -11.25
CA LYS A 126 11.34 -0.36 -9.85
C LYS A 126 12.59 -0.77 -9.06
N PHE A 127 13.42 -1.60 -9.65
CA PHE A 127 14.67 -2.06 -9.03
C PHE A 127 15.66 -0.92 -8.85
N PHE A 128 15.93 -0.17 -9.93
CA PHE A 128 16.88 0.94 -9.90
C PHE A 128 16.46 2.05 -8.95
N ALA A 129 15.17 2.40 -8.92
CA ALA A 129 14.67 3.42 -8.03
C ALA A 129 14.91 3.04 -6.56
N ARG A 130 14.56 1.82 -6.17
CA ARG A 130 14.70 1.35 -4.79
C ARG A 130 16.16 1.23 -4.36
N GLN A 131 16.95 0.48 -5.12
CA GLN A 131 18.36 0.28 -4.80
C GLN A 131 19.14 1.58 -4.86
N GLY A 132 18.85 2.45 -5.84
CA GLY A 132 19.49 3.76 -5.94
C GLY A 132 19.22 4.67 -4.75
N ILE A 133 17.98 4.67 -4.21
CA ILE A 133 17.65 5.42 -3.00
C ILE A 133 18.43 4.85 -1.81
N GLU A 134 18.43 3.52 -1.65
CA GLU A 134 19.14 2.84 -0.57
C GLU A 134 20.63 3.20 -0.57
N ASP A 135 21.29 3.08 -1.72
CA ASP A 135 22.70 3.42 -1.88
C ASP A 135 22.97 4.90 -1.59
N MET A 136 22.13 5.82 -2.12
CA MET A 136 22.27 7.25 -1.88
C MET A 136 22.04 7.63 -0.43
N LEU A 137 21.10 7.01 0.27
CA LEU A 137 20.86 7.26 1.69
C LEU A 137 22.00 6.72 2.56
N ALA A 138 22.57 5.56 2.20
CA ALA A 138 23.69 4.97 2.92
C ALA A 138 24.97 5.83 2.84
N HIS A 139 25.22 6.47 1.69
CA HIS A 139 26.45 7.24 1.43
C HIS A 139 26.27 8.76 1.51
N GLY A 140 25.03 9.25 1.63
CA GLY A 140 24.71 10.68 1.52
C GLY A 140 25.13 11.55 2.69
N GLY A 141 25.16 11.00 3.91
CA GLY A 141 25.54 11.73 5.10
C GLY A 141 24.84 13.09 5.24
N ASN A 142 25.62 14.15 5.42
CA ASN A 142 25.10 15.52 5.63
C ASN A 142 24.43 16.12 4.37
N LYS A 143 24.59 15.53 3.18
CA LYS A 143 23.98 16.04 1.95
C LYS A 143 22.50 15.74 1.83
N ILE A 144 21.99 14.81 2.62
CA ILE A 144 20.56 14.42 2.63
C ILE A 144 19.70 15.50 3.26
N LEU A 145 20.15 16.08 4.39
CA LEU A 145 19.36 17.01 5.20
C LEU A 145 18.81 18.20 4.40
N PRO A 146 19.61 18.92 3.59
CA PRO A 146 19.10 20.04 2.81
C PRO A 146 18.14 19.66 1.69
N VAL A 147 18.12 18.39 1.27
CA VAL A 147 17.25 17.90 0.19
C VAL A 147 15.88 17.46 0.71
N ILE A 148 15.72 17.18 2.01
CA ILE A 148 14.47 16.69 2.62
C ILE A 148 13.24 17.50 2.20
N PRO A 149 13.23 18.84 2.17
CA PRO A 149 12.06 19.60 1.74
C PRO A 149 11.60 19.28 0.31
N GLN A 150 12.52 18.94 -0.57
CA GLN A 150 12.22 18.59 -1.96
C GLN A 150 11.64 17.18 -2.10
N LEU A 151 11.90 16.30 -1.14
CA LEU A 151 11.42 14.93 -1.14
C LEU A 151 9.93 14.80 -0.75
N ILE A 152 9.34 15.83 -0.14
CA ILE A 152 7.96 15.79 0.36
C ILE A 152 6.97 15.44 -0.76
N ILE A 153 7.11 16.06 -1.93
CA ILE A 153 6.22 15.84 -3.06
C ILE A 153 6.39 14.45 -3.67
N PRO A 154 7.59 13.99 -4.03
CA PRO A 154 7.82 12.62 -4.50
C PRO A 154 7.36 11.55 -3.53
N ILE A 155 7.64 11.72 -2.23
CA ILE A 155 7.19 10.78 -1.19
C ILE A 155 5.68 10.73 -1.12
N LYS A 156 5.00 11.87 -1.14
CA LYS A 156 3.52 11.93 -1.17
C LYS A 156 2.96 11.21 -2.39
N SER A 157 3.55 11.41 -3.57
CA SER A 157 3.16 10.71 -4.80
C SER A 157 3.39 9.20 -4.67
N GLY A 158 4.53 8.80 -4.17
CA GLY A 158 4.87 7.40 -3.91
C GLY A 158 3.89 6.72 -2.94
N LEU A 159 3.50 7.40 -1.87
CA LEU A 159 2.52 6.88 -0.91
C LEU A 159 1.14 6.62 -1.51
N ASN A 160 0.75 7.38 -2.52
CA ASN A 160 -0.51 7.17 -3.23
C ASN A 160 -0.46 5.98 -4.21
N HIS A 161 0.73 5.60 -4.68
CA HIS A 161 0.95 4.54 -5.67
C HIS A 161 1.49 3.25 -5.06
N ILE A 162 2.38 3.38 -4.11
CA ILE A 162 3.02 2.25 -3.43
C ILE A 162 2.50 2.18 -2.01
N MET A 163 2.02 1.06 -1.71
CA MET A 163 1.73 0.66 -0.35
C MET A 163 2.85 0.89 0.63
N PHE A 164 2.40 1.24 1.80
CA PHE A 164 2.99 1.38 3.12
C PHE A 164 4.19 0.48 3.47
N ILE A 165 4.44 -0.58 2.71
CA ILE A 165 5.45 -1.60 3.05
C ILE A 165 6.88 -1.08 2.91
N CYS A 166 7.17 -0.22 1.92
CA CYS A 166 8.55 0.25 1.73
C CYS A 166 9.01 1.24 2.79
N LEU A 167 8.12 2.09 3.30
CA LEU A 167 8.50 3.07 4.33
C LEU A 167 8.75 2.44 5.70
N VAL A 168 8.06 1.35 6.04
CA VAL A 168 8.27 0.63 7.32
C VAL A 168 9.64 -0.05 7.34
N PHE A 169 10.15 -0.52 6.20
CA PHE A 169 11.49 -1.13 6.11
C PHE A 169 12.64 -0.12 6.10
N PHE A 170 12.38 1.17 5.81
CA PHE A 170 13.42 2.20 5.83
C PHE A 170 13.64 2.85 7.21
N PHE A 171 12.74 2.65 8.14
CA PHE A 171 12.81 3.26 9.48
C PHE A 171 12.99 2.24 10.62
N THR A 172 13.19 0.97 10.31
CA THR A 172 13.61 -0.07 11.28
C THR A 172 15.05 -0.43 11.09
#